data_8e7c3a392e9fdceb3748f326fc2b201a
#
_entry.id   8e7c3a392e9fdceb3748f326fc2b201a
#
_cell.length_a   1.000
_cell.length_b   1.000
_cell.length_c   1.000
_cell.angle_alpha   90.00
_cell.angle_beta   90.00
_cell.angle_gamma   90.00
#
_symmetry.space_group_name_H-M   'P 1'
#
loop_
_entity.id
_entity.type
_entity.pdbx_description
1 polymer ?
#
loop_
_entity_poly.entity_id
_entity_poly.type
_entity_poly.pdbx_seq_one_letter_code
_entity_poly.pdbx_strand_id
1 'polypeptide(L)'
;MELKGKKDEFEQLDTDDTKETQKKPKNKMCKKIRNIILFIIIIAAIYIIYKKTKEINDLQKKIEDEKIRREEEKNILLDSKIIAGNEEDKEIVRKWINPEVSFKTKLLYRLSRDGASIFNFHSKCDNKGPTLILIESYDQNKFGGYTSATWDMFSSIYKNGTKTFLFSLTRNKKYPRKSNIQYNGDIFSGSRDVGPWFGIHDLYFYGTMNDCYSYKYSKQCAFLDGNGIVDKTSIDNSIVVKEVEAYQIIFRE
;
A
#
# COMPACT_ATOMS: atom_id res chain seq x y z
N MET A 1 -15.97 74.16 -101.56
CA MET A 1 -16.96 73.33 -102.25
C MET A 1 -17.55 72.42 -101.18
N GLU A 2 -18.65 72.87 -100.52
CA GLU A 2 -20.01 72.49 -100.87
C GLU A 2 -20.25 70.99 -100.65
N LEU A 3 -21.19 70.49 -99.91
CA LEU A 3 -22.53 70.89 -99.49
C LEU A 3 -22.99 69.86 -98.42
N LYS A 4 -23.64 70.32 -97.33
CA LYS A 4 -25.07 70.10 -97.00
C LYS A 4 -25.50 68.63 -96.98
N GLY A 5 -26.09 68.17 -96.01
CA GLY A 5 -27.27 68.63 -95.34
C GLY A 5 -27.91 67.51 -94.46
N LYS A 6 -28.60 68.08 -93.53
CA LYS A 6 -29.93 67.74 -92.98
C LYS A 6 -30.19 66.37 -92.40
N LYS A 7 -30.47 66.40 -91.08
CA LYS A 7 -31.80 66.26 -90.47
C LYS A 7 -32.45 64.86 -90.69
N ASP A 8 -32.76 64.14 -89.66
CA ASP A 8 -34.02 64.33 -88.94
C ASP A 8 -34.04 63.50 -87.62
N GLU A 9 -34.69 64.16 -86.70
CA GLU A 9 -35.25 63.69 -85.45
C GLU A 9 -36.10 62.42 -85.66
N PHE A 10 -36.04 61.51 -84.68
CA PHE A 10 -37.28 60.95 -84.11
C PHE A 10 -36.95 60.23 -82.73
N GLU A 11 -37.50 60.88 -81.76
CA GLU A 11 -38.31 60.35 -80.60
C GLU A 11 -37.86 59.14 -79.87
N GLN A 12 -37.56 59.44 -78.61
CA GLN A 12 -38.05 58.83 -77.37
C GLN A 12 -38.86 57.56 -77.52
N LEU A 13 -38.43 56.56 -76.80
CA LEU A 13 -39.33 55.79 -75.92
C LEU A 13 -38.54 55.22 -74.76
N ASP A 14 -38.88 55.70 -73.60
CA ASP A 14 -38.63 55.11 -72.28
C ASP A 14 -39.01 53.66 -72.33
N THR A 15 -38.10 52.78 -71.85
CA THR A 15 -38.48 51.64 -71.06
C THR A 15 -37.47 51.52 -69.93
N ASP A 16 -37.77 52.26 -68.90
CA ASP A 16 -37.52 51.83 -67.49
C ASP A 16 -38.08 50.42 -67.37
N ASP A 17 -37.28 49.42 -67.03
CA ASP A 17 -37.69 48.49 -66.05
C ASP A 17 -36.60 47.45 -65.73
N THR A 18 -36.27 47.47 -64.43
CA THR A 18 -35.96 46.29 -63.68
C THR A 18 -34.81 45.36 -64.03
N LYS A 19 -33.65 45.73 -63.55
CA LYS A 19 -32.72 44.75 -62.99
C LYS A 19 -32.34 45.12 -61.55
N GLU A 20 -33.29 45.15 -60.65
CA GLU A 20 -33.08 44.90 -59.27
C GLU A 20 -32.63 43.44 -59.12
N THR A 21 -31.35 43.19 -59.23
CA THR A 21 -30.75 41.95 -58.95
C THR A 21 -30.89 41.74 -57.48
N GLN A 22 -31.81 40.89 -57.09
CA GLN A 22 -31.93 40.25 -55.79
C GLN A 22 -30.61 39.56 -55.36
N LYS A 23 -29.68 40.35 -54.85
CA LYS A 23 -28.46 39.83 -54.16
C LYS A 23 -28.52 40.07 -52.68
N LYS A 24 -29.52 39.52 -52.00
CA LYS A 24 -29.51 39.40 -50.51
C LYS A 24 -30.55 38.40 -50.02
N PRO A 25 -30.22 37.11 -49.91
CA PRO A 25 -30.20 36.50 -48.57
C PRO A 25 -29.07 35.49 -48.36
N LYS A 26 -28.38 34.98 -49.40
CA LYS A 26 -27.34 33.93 -49.24
C LYS A 26 -26.22 34.31 -48.29
N ASN A 27 -25.84 35.58 -48.17
CA ASN A 27 -24.70 36.02 -47.35
C ASN A 27 -25.01 36.07 -45.84
N LYS A 28 -26.26 36.28 -45.43
CA LYS A 28 -26.67 36.28 -44.00
C LYS A 28 -26.80 34.85 -43.46
N MET A 29 -27.32 33.91 -44.26
CA MET A 29 -27.46 32.50 -43.92
C MET A 29 -26.08 31.80 -43.78
N CYS A 30 -25.16 32.04 -44.72
CA CYS A 30 -23.77 31.55 -44.63
C CYS A 30 -23.03 32.05 -43.38
N LYS A 31 -23.21 33.31 -42.99
CA LYS A 31 -22.63 33.88 -41.77
C LYS A 31 -23.17 33.21 -40.51
N LYS A 32 -24.48 32.94 -40.43
CA LYS A 32 -25.09 32.23 -39.31
C LYS A 32 -24.57 30.79 -39.19
N ILE A 33 -24.50 30.04 -40.28
CA ILE A 33 -24.00 28.68 -40.34
C ILE A 33 -22.52 28.64 -39.88
N ARG A 34 -21.67 29.55 -40.38
CA ARG A 34 -20.29 29.66 -39.99
C ARG A 34 -20.11 29.93 -38.50
N ASN A 35 -20.96 30.80 -37.92
CA ASN A 35 -20.88 31.10 -36.48
C ASN A 35 -21.34 29.89 -35.63
N ILE A 36 -22.32 29.13 -36.09
CA ILE A 36 -22.74 27.87 -35.40
C ILE A 36 -21.61 26.83 -35.42
N ILE A 37 -20.96 26.65 -36.59
CA ILE A 37 -19.83 25.73 -36.73
C ILE A 37 -18.68 26.17 -35.80
N LEU A 38 -18.34 27.47 -35.77
CA LEU A 38 -17.31 27.99 -34.88
C LEU A 38 -17.64 27.73 -33.39
N PHE A 39 -18.90 27.93 -33.02
CA PHE A 39 -19.37 27.67 -31.64
C PHE A 39 -19.25 26.18 -31.26
N ILE A 40 -19.58 25.28 -32.17
CA ILE A 40 -19.42 23.83 -31.98
C ILE A 40 -17.95 23.46 -31.79
N ILE A 41 -17.05 24.05 -32.63
CA ILE A 41 -15.60 23.83 -32.50
C ILE A 41 -15.08 24.30 -31.14
N ILE A 42 -15.53 25.48 -30.70
CA ILE A 42 -15.14 26.02 -29.38
C ILE A 42 -15.60 25.10 -28.24
N ILE A 43 -16.85 24.62 -28.27
CA ILE A 43 -17.35 23.67 -27.26
C ILE A 43 -16.54 22.38 -27.27
N ALA A 44 -16.25 21.84 -28.47
CA ALA A 44 -15.42 20.63 -28.58
C ALA A 44 -14.01 20.83 -28.02
N ALA A 45 -13.40 22.00 -28.30
CA ALA A 45 -12.10 22.36 -27.75
C ALA A 45 -12.14 22.48 -26.22
N ILE A 46 -13.15 23.13 -25.65
CA ILE A 46 -13.36 23.23 -24.20
C ILE A 46 -13.51 21.83 -23.58
N TYR A 47 -14.29 20.95 -24.20
CA TYR A 47 -14.47 19.58 -23.73
C TYR A 47 -13.15 18.79 -23.74
N ILE A 48 -12.35 18.92 -24.80
CA ILE A 48 -11.03 18.28 -24.90
C ILE A 48 -10.09 18.81 -23.80
N ILE A 49 -10.06 20.12 -23.59
CA ILE A 49 -9.25 20.73 -22.52
C ILE A 49 -9.71 20.22 -21.16
N TYR A 50 -11.01 20.21 -20.88
CA TYR A 50 -11.56 19.67 -19.63
C TYR A 50 -11.14 18.21 -19.40
N LYS A 51 -11.27 17.35 -20.42
CA LYS A 51 -10.87 15.94 -20.35
C LYS A 51 -9.38 15.79 -20.03
N LYS A 52 -8.54 16.58 -20.74
CA LYS A 52 -7.08 16.56 -20.51
C LYS A 52 -6.69 17.08 -19.13
N THR A 53 -7.34 18.12 -18.64
CA THR A 53 -7.12 18.65 -17.28
C THR A 53 -7.47 17.61 -16.24
N LYS A 54 -8.57 16.88 -16.43
CA LYS A 54 -8.95 15.79 -15.52
C LYS A 54 -7.90 14.66 -15.51
N GLU A 55 -7.43 14.23 -16.69
CA GLU A 55 -6.36 13.22 -16.81
C GLU A 55 -5.07 13.68 -16.11
N ILE A 56 -4.68 14.94 -16.25
CA ILE A 56 -3.50 15.52 -15.59
C ILE A 56 -3.67 15.51 -14.07
N ASN A 57 -4.82 15.91 -13.55
CA ASN A 57 -5.08 15.91 -12.11
C ASN A 57 -5.04 14.50 -11.52
N ASP A 58 -5.60 13.51 -12.23
CA ASP A 58 -5.56 12.11 -11.81
C ASP A 58 -4.11 11.55 -11.79
N LEU A 59 -3.28 11.94 -12.77
CA LEU A 59 -1.86 11.59 -12.82
C LEU A 59 -1.07 12.28 -11.69
N GLN A 60 -1.31 13.56 -11.43
CA GLN A 60 -0.66 14.28 -10.34
C GLN A 60 -0.98 13.65 -8.97
N LYS A 61 -2.24 13.26 -8.77
CA LYS A 61 -2.64 12.54 -7.55
C LYS A 61 -1.90 11.22 -7.40
N LYS A 62 -1.79 10.42 -8.48
CA LYS A 62 -1.03 9.16 -8.46
C LYS A 62 0.46 9.36 -8.14
N ILE A 63 1.08 10.40 -8.67
CA ILE A 63 2.49 10.74 -8.40
C ILE A 63 2.67 11.12 -6.92
N GLU A 64 1.75 11.90 -6.38
CA GLU A 64 1.82 12.30 -4.97
C GLU A 64 1.61 11.11 -4.03
N ASP A 65 0.64 10.24 -4.31
CA ASP A 65 0.41 9.00 -3.56
C ASP A 65 1.64 8.07 -3.61
N GLU A 66 2.29 7.97 -4.76
CA GLU A 66 3.53 7.20 -4.93
C GLU A 66 4.70 7.78 -4.13
N LYS A 67 4.87 9.11 -4.09
CA LYS A 67 5.91 9.77 -3.28
C LYS A 67 5.70 9.50 -1.79
N ILE A 68 4.46 9.65 -1.31
CA ILE A 68 4.11 9.39 0.09
C ILE A 68 4.39 7.93 0.43
N ARG A 69 4.00 7.00 -0.45
CA ARG A 69 4.28 5.57 -0.27
C ARG A 69 5.78 5.29 -0.13
N ARG A 70 6.61 5.84 -1.02
CA ARG A 70 8.07 5.67 -0.97
C ARG A 70 8.69 6.25 0.32
N GLU A 71 8.18 7.37 0.79
CA GLU A 71 8.63 7.98 2.03
C GLU A 71 8.27 7.13 3.26
N GLU A 72 7.06 6.57 3.29
CA GLU A 72 6.63 5.63 4.33
C GLU A 72 7.44 4.33 4.31
N GLU A 73 7.76 3.79 3.12
CA GLU A 73 8.60 2.60 2.96
C GLU A 73 10.00 2.80 3.53
N LYS A 74 10.62 3.97 3.36
CA LYS A 74 11.92 4.31 3.94
C LYS A 74 11.90 4.37 5.47
N ASN A 75 10.76 4.69 6.06
CA ASN A 75 10.61 4.85 7.50
C ASN A 75 10.16 3.58 8.23
N ILE A 76 9.97 2.45 7.51
CA ILE A 76 9.65 1.17 8.14
C ILE A 76 10.83 0.69 8.97
N LEU A 77 10.57 0.36 10.25
CA LEU A 77 11.57 -0.19 11.19
C LEU A 77 12.86 0.67 11.29
N LEU A 78 12.74 1.97 11.11
CA LEU A 78 13.89 2.89 11.12
C LEU A 78 14.68 2.84 12.44
N ASP A 79 13.97 2.61 13.54
CA ASP A 79 14.53 2.54 14.89
C ASP A 79 14.90 1.10 15.34
N SER A 80 14.81 0.10 14.45
CA SER A 80 15.18 -1.27 14.81
C SER A 80 16.67 -1.41 15.07
N LYS A 81 17.04 -2.05 16.17
CA LYS A 81 18.42 -2.46 16.46
C LYS A 81 18.78 -3.80 15.78
N ILE A 82 17.77 -4.64 15.51
CA ILE A 82 17.96 -5.97 14.93
C ILE A 82 18.26 -5.89 13.44
N ILE A 83 17.55 -5.02 12.72
CA ILE A 83 17.71 -4.85 11.26
C ILE A 83 18.12 -3.43 10.86
N ALA A 84 18.72 -2.67 11.81
CA ALA A 84 19.21 -1.33 11.55
C ALA A 84 20.19 -1.30 10.37
N GLY A 85 19.98 -0.39 9.42
CA GLY A 85 20.86 -0.22 8.25
C GLY A 85 20.77 -1.35 7.20
N ASN A 86 19.96 -2.38 7.41
CA ASN A 86 19.74 -3.43 6.43
C ASN A 86 18.42 -3.19 5.67
N GLU A 87 18.52 -2.47 4.55
CA GLU A 87 17.34 -2.14 3.73
C GLU A 87 16.74 -3.37 3.04
N GLU A 88 17.56 -4.41 2.79
CA GLU A 88 17.07 -5.67 2.22
C GLU A 88 16.16 -6.41 3.21
N ASP A 89 16.58 -6.57 4.48
CA ASP A 89 15.76 -7.17 5.52
C ASP A 89 14.43 -6.40 5.74
N LYS A 90 14.49 -5.05 5.72
CA LYS A 90 13.29 -4.21 5.84
C LYS A 90 12.32 -4.44 4.69
N GLU A 91 12.81 -4.47 3.46
CA GLU A 91 12.00 -4.68 2.27
C GLU A 91 11.41 -6.09 2.21
N ILE A 92 12.15 -7.11 2.64
CA ILE A 92 11.66 -8.48 2.77
C ILE A 92 10.50 -8.53 3.77
N VAL A 93 10.66 -7.95 4.96
CA VAL A 93 9.61 -7.88 5.98
C VAL A 93 8.37 -7.15 5.45
N ARG A 94 8.57 -6.01 4.78
CA ARG A 94 7.50 -5.23 4.17
C ARG A 94 6.68 -6.09 3.20
N LYS A 95 7.34 -6.76 2.27
CA LYS A 95 6.69 -7.66 1.28
C LYS A 95 5.94 -8.80 1.94
N TRP A 96 6.49 -9.39 3.01
CA TRP A 96 5.82 -10.48 3.71
C TRP A 96 4.58 -10.03 4.46
N ILE A 97 4.60 -8.83 5.04
CA ILE A 97 3.43 -8.26 5.73
C ILE A 97 2.37 -7.87 4.71
N ASN A 98 2.67 -6.96 3.79
CA ASN A 98 1.76 -6.59 2.71
C ASN A 98 2.53 -5.92 1.55
N PRO A 99 2.60 -6.54 0.35
CA PRO A 99 3.26 -5.95 -0.80
C PRO A 99 2.48 -4.79 -1.43
N GLU A 100 1.15 -4.75 -1.24
CA GLU A 100 0.25 -3.84 -1.95
C GLU A 100 -0.08 -2.57 -1.16
N VAL A 101 -0.09 -2.67 0.17
CA VAL A 101 -0.52 -1.58 1.05
C VAL A 101 0.66 -1.09 1.88
N SER A 102 0.90 0.21 1.84
CA SER A 102 1.87 0.85 2.72
C SER A 102 1.38 0.87 4.18
N PHE A 103 2.31 0.81 5.10
CA PHE A 103 2.04 0.86 6.52
C PHE A 103 3.18 1.57 7.26
N LYS A 104 2.89 2.06 8.44
CA LYS A 104 3.87 2.59 9.39
C LYS A 104 4.14 1.56 10.49
N THR A 105 5.34 1.64 11.08
CA THR A 105 5.71 0.84 12.22
C THR A 105 5.87 1.72 13.45
N LYS A 106 5.39 1.24 14.59
CA LYS A 106 5.57 1.89 15.90
C LYS A 106 6.16 0.89 16.87
N LEU A 107 7.38 1.17 17.35
CA LEU A 107 8.02 0.36 18.35
C LEU A 107 7.22 0.39 19.67
N LEU A 108 6.70 -0.76 20.07
CA LEU A 108 5.98 -0.94 21.32
C LEU A 108 6.95 -1.37 22.45
N TYR A 109 7.66 -2.48 22.23
CA TYR A 109 8.53 -3.11 23.20
C TYR A 109 9.91 -3.39 22.58
N ARG A 110 10.95 -3.26 23.43
CA ARG A 110 12.32 -3.66 23.11
C ARG A 110 12.98 -4.23 24.37
N LEU A 111 13.53 -5.43 24.29
CA LEU A 111 14.12 -6.13 25.42
C LEU A 111 15.18 -5.29 26.15
N SER A 112 16.14 -4.71 25.41
CA SER A 112 17.21 -3.90 25.98
C SER A 112 16.75 -2.57 26.57
N ARG A 113 15.55 -2.09 26.28
CA ARG A 113 14.95 -0.85 26.80
C ARG A 113 14.00 -1.12 27.95
N ASP A 114 13.17 -2.15 27.82
CA ASP A 114 11.99 -2.36 28.67
C ASP A 114 12.19 -3.50 29.65
N GLY A 115 13.30 -4.27 29.55
CA GLY A 115 13.63 -5.39 30.42
C GLY A 115 12.93 -6.69 30.05
N ALA A 116 13.37 -7.79 30.64
CA ALA A 116 13.03 -9.16 30.25
C ALA A 116 11.71 -9.69 30.83
N SER A 117 10.98 -8.89 31.58
CA SER A 117 9.70 -9.33 32.15
C SER A 117 8.62 -9.49 31.06
N ILE A 118 7.95 -10.63 31.07
CA ILE A 118 6.77 -10.89 30.24
C ILE A 118 5.68 -9.83 30.50
N PHE A 119 5.53 -9.38 31.74
CA PHE A 119 4.60 -8.30 32.07
C PHE A 119 4.92 -7.01 31.34
N ASN A 120 6.19 -6.68 31.18
CA ASN A 120 6.58 -5.47 30.41
C ASN A 120 6.21 -5.57 28.92
N PHE A 121 6.35 -6.77 28.33
CA PHE A 121 5.85 -7.03 26.98
C PHE A 121 4.34 -6.78 26.90
N HIS A 122 3.55 -7.42 27.75
CA HIS A 122 2.10 -7.30 27.75
C HIS A 122 1.62 -5.88 28.02
N SER A 123 2.20 -5.18 28.99
CA SER A 123 1.81 -3.78 29.30
C SER A 123 1.93 -2.84 28.09
N LYS A 124 2.76 -3.19 27.11
CA LYS A 124 3.03 -2.37 25.92
C LYS A 124 2.34 -2.89 24.64
N CYS A 125 2.14 -4.20 24.55
CA CYS A 125 1.71 -4.86 23.33
C CYS A 125 0.25 -5.32 23.35
N ASP A 126 -0.36 -5.47 24.53
CA ASP A 126 -1.75 -5.92 24.62
C ASP A 126 -2.70 -4.93 23.94
N ASN A 127 -3.65 -5.49 23.18
CA ASN A 127 -4.65 -4.74 22.42
C ASN A 127 -4.07 -3.75 21.38
N LYS A 128 -2.83 -4.00 20.88
CA LYS A 128 -2.13 -3.15 19.92
C LYS A 128 -1.96 -3.77 18.52
N GLY A 129 -2.52 -4.97 18.30
CA GLY A 129 -2.38 -5.62 16.99
C GLY A 129 -2.87 -4.79 15.79
N PRO A 130 -2.40 -5.11 14.59
CA PRO A 130 -1.43 -6.15 14.20
C PRO A 130 -0.01 -5.88 14.72
N THR A 131 0.73 -6.95 15.01
CA THR A 131 2.10 -6.83 15.55
C THR A 131 3.11 -7.67 14.78
N LEU A 132 4.31 -7.11 14.66
CA LEU A 132 5.52 -7.78 14.21
C LEU A 132 6.46 -7.97 15.39
N ILE A 133 6.92 -9.20 15.60
CA ILE A 133 7.94 -9.55 16.59
C ILE A 133 9.23 -9.85 15.84
N LEU A 134 10.30 -9.11 16.13
CA LEU A 134 11.66 -9.37 15.65
C LEU A 134 12.51 -9.89 16.78
N ILE A 135 13.32 -10.92 16.51
CA ILE A 135 14.19 -11.58 17.48
C ILE A 135 15.58 -11.72 16.88
N GLU A 136 16.60 -11.35 17.63
CA GLU A 136 18.00 -11.69 17.36
C GLU A 136 18.51 -12.60 18.46
N SER A 137 19.09 -13.75 18.10
CA SER A 137 19.74 -14.63 19.04
C SER A 137 21.22 -14.26 19.20
N TYR A 138 21.87 -14.76 20.27
CA TYR A 138 23.32 -14.61 20.43
C TYR A 138 24.12 -15.27 19.30
N ASP A 139 23.57 -16.29 18.65
CA ASP A 139 24.13 -16.91 17.44
C ASP A 139 23.85 -16.11 16.14
N GLN A 140 23.45 -14.84 16.28
CA GLN A 140 23.19 -13.89 15.18
C GLN A 140 22.05 -14.32 14.24
N ASN A 141 21.21 -15.27 14.61
CA ASN A 141 20.03 -15.57 13.84
C ASN A 141 18.98 -14.47 14.03
N LYS A 142 18.41 -14.00 12.93
CA LYS A 142 17.32 -13.02 12.90
C LYS A 142 16.05 -13.69 12.41
N PHE A 143 15.02 -13.68 13.21
CA PHE A 143 13.76 -14.35 12.94
C PHE A 143 12.62 -13.69 13.70
N GLY A 144 11.40 -14.21 13.56
CA GLY A 144 10.26 -13.70 14.30
C GLY A 144 8.93 -14.14 13.76
N GLY A 145 7.90 -13.35 14.05
CA GLY A 145 6.53 -13.62 13.63
C GLY A 145 5.71 -12.35 13.46
N TYR A 146 4.73 -12.43 12.61
CA TYR A 146 3.69 -11.43 12.43
C TYR A 146 2.32 -12.02 12.71
N THR A 147 1.47 -11.27 13.39
CA THR A 147 0.07 -11.62 13.58
C THR A 147 -0.83 -10.39 13.47
N SER A 148 -2.00 -10.56 12.83
CA SER A 148 -3.07 -9.56 12.86
C SER A 148 -3.96 -9.67 14.10
N ALA A 149 -3.83 -10.75 14.88
CA ALA A 149 -4.52 -10.90 16.17
C ALA A 149 -3.86 -10.03 17.26
N THR A 150 -4.64 -9.73 18.30
CA THR A 150 -4.17 -8.95 19.45
C THR A 150 -3.71 -9.84 20.59
N TRP A 151 -2.61 -9.44 21.22
CA TRP A 151 -2.18 -10.03 22.50
C TRP A 151 -3.13 -9.57 23.63
N ASP A 152 -3.25 -10.40 24.67
CA ASP A 152 -4.07 -10.09 25.83
C ASP A 152 -3.69 -11.04 26.98
N MET A 153 -3.05 -10.51 28.00
CA MET A 153 -2.55 -11.24 29.18
C MET A 153 -3.64 -11.98 29.96
N PHE A 154 -4.90 -11.55 29.84
CA PHE A 154 -5.99 -12.07 30.65
C PHE A 154 -6.88 -13.08 29.94
N SER A 155 -6.70 -13.30 28.64
CA SER A 155 -7.65 -14.14 27.89
C SER A 155 -7.38 -15.63 27.94
N SER A 156 -6.14 -16.07 28.12
CA SER A 156 -5.71 -17.49 28.16
C SER A 156 -6.32 -18.37 27.08
N ILE A 157 -6.40 -17.85 25.85
CA ILE A 157 -7.04 -18.50 24.69
C ILE A 157 -6.15 -18.47 23.45
N TYR A 158 -6.41 -19.43 22.56
CA TYR A 158 -5.88 -19.34 21.20
C TYR A 158 -6.73 -18.36 20.38
N LYS A 159 -6.07 -17.47 19.65
CA LYS A 159 -6.68 -16.49 18.78
C LYS A 159 -6.26 -16.72 17.33
N ASN A 160 -7.17 -16.46 16.41
CA ASN A 160 -6.90 -16.46 14.98
C ASN A 160 -6.67 -15.02 14.49
N GLY A 161 -5.61 -14.85 13.71
CA GLY A 161 -5.42 -13.67 12.91
C GLY A 161 -5.90 -13.90 11.47
N THR A 162 -6.39 -12.88 10.82
CA THR A 162 -6.65 -12.96 9.36
C THR A 162 -5.37 -13.20 8.57
N LYS A 163 -4.23 -12.86 9.17
CA LYS A 163 -2.89 -13.10 8.63
C LYS A 163 -1.91 -13.31 9.77
N THR A 164 -1.33 -14.49 9.83
CA THR A 164 -0.28 -14.84 10.79
C THR A 164 0.77 -15.69 10.09
N PHE A 165 2.04 -15.43 10.35
CA PHE A 165 3.16 -16.21 9.83
C PHE A 165 4.38 -16.05 10.71
N LEU A 166 5.27 -17.06 10.67
CA LEU A 166 6.64 -16.97 11.17
C LEU A 166 7.61 -16.69 10.03
N PHE A 167 8.81 -16.25 10.35
CA PHE A 167 9.86 -16.00 9.35
C PHE A 167 11.25 -16.12 9.95
N SER A 168 12.22 -16.41 9.09
CA SER A 168 13.65 -16.30 9.36
C SER A 168 14.28 -15.39 8.32
N LEU A 169 14.81 -14.25 8.75
CA LEU A 169 15.57 -13.35 7.87
C LEU A 169 16.92 -13.98 7.51
N THR A 170 17.59 -14.61 8.47
CA THR A 170 18.86 -15.32 8.23
C THR A 170 18.75 -16.38 7.12
N ARG A 171 17.59 -17.03 6.99
CA ARG A 171 17.31 -18.02 5.94
C ARG A 171 16.55 -17.47 4.75
N ASN A 172 16.18 -16.20 4.78
CA ASN A 172 15.28 -15.58 3.81
C ASN A 172 14.02 -16.43 3.55
N LYS A 173 13.35 -16.86 4.63
CA LYS A 173 12.22 -17.77 4.54
C LYS A 173 11.04 -17.33 5.36
N LYS A 174 9.85 -17.35 4.73
CA LYS A 174 8.54 -17.16 5.36
C LYS A 174 7.88 -18.50 5.58
N TYR A 175 7.27 -18.67 6.74
CA TYR A 175 6.53 -19.86 7.14
C TYR A 175 5.06 -19.48 7.35
N PRO A 176 4.21 -19.58 6.33
CA PRO A 176 2.79 -19.33 6.46
C PRO A 176 2.14 -20.45 7.28
N ARG A 177 0.93 -20.20 7.80
CA ARG A 177 0.15 -21.24 8.46
C ARG A 177 -0.14 -22.39 7.50
N LYS A 178 0.04 -23.63 7.97
CA LYS A 178 -0.30 -24.83 7.23
C LYS A 178 -1.82 -25.03 7.19
N SER A 179 -2.35 -25.41 6.04
CA SER A 179 -3.80 -25.60 5.83
C SER A 179 -4.38 -26.85 6.48
N ASN A 180 -3.52 -27.84 6.80
CA ASN A 180 -3.90 -29.17 7.32
C ASN A 180 -3.89 -29.28 8.85
N ILE A 181 -3.73 -28.18 9.57
CA ILE A 181 -3.69 -28.17 11.03
C ILE A 181 -5.09 -27.92 11.58
N GLN A 182 -5.62 -28.87 12.37
CA GLN A 182 -6.95 -28.80 12.99
C GLN A 182 -7.05 -27.86 14.19
N TYR A 183 -5.94 -27.27 14.66
CA TYR A 183 -5.95 -26.40 15.85
C TYR A 183 -6.49 -25.01 15.52
N ASN A 184 -7.39 -24.54 16.39
CA ASN A 184 -8.16 -23.30 16.21
C ASN A 184 -7.44 -22.03 16.66
N GLY A 185 -6.11 -21.91 16.47
CA GLY A 185 -5.44 -20.67 16.88
C GLY A 185 -4.07 -20.47 16.26
N ASP A 186 -3.82 -19.25 15.81
CA ASP A 186 -2.55 -18.83 15.22
C ASP A 186 -1.56 -18.38 16.28
N ILE A 187 -2.08 -17.80 17.37
CA ILE A 187 -1.32 -17.37 18.53
C ILE A 187 -2.01 -17.85 19.81
N PHE A 188 -1.24 -18.16 20.82
CA PHE A 188 -1.75 -18.28 22.17
C PHE A 188 -1.61 -16.93 22.86
N SER A 189 -2.72 -16.44 23.39
CA SER A 189 -2.77 -15.17 24.08
C SER A 189 -3.20 -15.40 25.51
N GLY A 190 -2.36 -14.98 26.47
CA GLY A 190 -2.75 -14.97 27.86
C GLY A 190 -1.82 -15.73 28.80
N SER A 191 -1.79 -15.32 29.95
CA SER A 191 -1.13 -15.56 31.20
C SER A 191 0.10 -14.67 31.45
N ARG A 192 0.37 -14.41 32.72
CA ARG A 192 1.47 -13.49 33.12
C ARG A 192 2.86 -14.02 32.78
N ASP A 193 2.96 -15.34 32.55
CA ASP A 193 4.21 -16.03 32.30
C ASP A 193 4.43 -16.38 30.81
N VAL A 194 3.50 -15.99 29.93
CA VAL A 194 3.51 -16.32 28.52
C VAL A 194 3.68 -15.05 27.70
N GLY A 195 4.79 -14.91 26.99
CA GLY A 195 5.06 -13.83 26.04
C GLY A 195 4.46 -14.08 24.66
N PRO A 196 5.06 -13.55 23.60
CA PRO A 196 4.65 -13.86 22.25
C PRO A 196 4.69 -15.36 22.00
N TRP A 197 3.56 -15.95 21.63
CA TRP A 197 3.43 -17.38 21.37
C TRP A 197 2.70 -17.63 20.06
N PHE A 198 3.42 -18.18 19.09
CA PHE A 198 2.91 -18.53 17.77
C PHE A 198 2.72 -20.04 17.64
N GLY A 199 1.56 -20.44 17.10
CA GLY A 199 1.20 -21.84 16.96
C GLY A 199 1.07 -22.55 18.32
N ILE A 200 1.26 -23.86 18.31
CA ILE A 200 1.23 -24.66 19.54
C ILE A 200 2.59 -24.65 20.24
N HIS A 201 3.64 -24.88 19.46
CA HIS A 201 5.03 -24.91 19.92
C HIS A 201 6.00 -24.42 18.84
N ASP A 202 5.51 -23.60 17.89
CA ASP A 202 6.35 -23.17 16.78
C ASP A 202 7.39 -22.14 17.21
N LEU A 203 6.97 -21.14 17.97
CA LEU A 203 7.83 -20.12 18.56
C LEU A 203 7.12 -19.48 19.75
N TYR A 204 7.72 -19.51 20.93
CA TYR A 204 7.10 -18.94 22.11
C TYR A 204 8.12 -18.51 23.18
N PHE A 205 7.70 -17.58 24.01
CA PHE A 205 8.39 -17.15 25.23
C PHE A 205 7.62 -17.62 26.46
N TYR A 206 8.36 -18.10 27.48
CA TYR A 206 7.77 -18.55 28.74
C TYR A 206 8.64 -18.13 29.91
N GLY A 207 8.04 -17.50 30.91
CA GLY A 207 8.73 -17.05 32.14
C GLY A 207 9.59 -15.79 31.94
N THR A 208 10.27 -15.65 30.81
CA THR A 208 11.16 -14.53 30.51
C THR A 208 11.19 -14.21 29.03
N MET A 209 11.63 -12.99 28.69
CA MET A 209 11.90 -12.57 27.29
C MET A 209 13.38 -12.81 26.90
N ASN A 210 14.22 -13.39 27.78
CA ASN A 210 15.62 -13.70 27.45
C ASN A 210 15.79 -15.00 26.69
N ASP A 211 14.83 -15.89 26.76
CA ASP A 211 14.87 -17.17 26.08
C ASP A 211 13.54 -17.41 25.36
N CYS A 212 13.65 -17.85 24.13
CA CYS A 212 12.49 -18.34 23.39
C CYS A 212 12.70 -19.81 23.03
N TYR A 213 11.60 -20.48 22.73
CA TYR A 213 11.57 -21.90 22.44
C TYR A 213 10.98 -22.12 21.06
N SER A 214 11.54 -23.06 20.31
CA SER A 214 11.04 -23.44 19.01
C SER A 214 11.23 -24.94 18.75
N TYR A 215 10.13 -25.67 18.56
CA TYR A 215 10.17 -27.11 18.33
C TYR A 215 10.34 -27.41 16.83
N LYS A 216 11.40 -28.14 16.46
CA LYS A 216 11.69 -28.49 15.06
C LYS A 216 10.80 -29.60 14.50
N TYR A 217 10.43 -30.58 15.34
CA TYR A 217 9.90 -31.86 14.86
C TYR A 217 8.47 -32.16 15.30
N SER A 218 7.75 -31.20 15.84
CA SER A 218 6.37 -31.44 16.25
C SER A 218 5.47 -31.53 15.00
N LYS A 219 4.76 -32.65 14.86
CA LYS A 219 3.67 -32.79 13.88
C LYS A 219 2.55 -31.76 14.09
N GLN A 220 2.55 -31.13 15.27
CA GLN A 220 1.56 -30.12 15.69
C GLN A 220 1.99 -28.70 15.38
N CYS A 221 3.23 -28.48 14.90
CA CYS A 221 3.68 -27.14 14.49
C CYS A 221 2.80 -26.60 13.38
N ALA A 222 2.18 -25.44 13.65
CA ALA A 222 1.24 -24.81 12.73
C ALA A 222 1.94 -24.10 11.55
N PHE A 223 3.20 -23.71 11.74
CA PHE A 223 3.99 -22.92 10.78
C PHE A 223 5.23 -23.67 10.31
N LEU A 224 6.07 -24.17 11.21
CA LEU A 224 7.38 -24.69 10.87
C LEU A 224 7.31 -26.06 10.14
N ASP A 225 8.21 -26.28 9.21
CA ASP A 225 8.22 -27.42 8.27
C ASP A 225 9.14 -28.58 8.71
N GLY A 226 9.59 -28.58 9.94
CA GLY A 226 10.49 -29.60 10.50
C GLY A 226 11.98 -29.22 10.46
N ASN A 227 12.35 -28.15 9.76
CA ASN A 227 13.73 -27.65 9.73
C ASN A 227 14.00 -26.61 10.83
N GLY A 228 12.95 -26.25 11.60
CA GLY A 228 13.01 -25.21 12.63
C GLY A 228 13.13 -23.79 12.05
N ILE A 229 13.07 -22.80 12.93
CA ILE A 229 13.19 -21.39 12.56
C ILE A 229 14.64 -20.92 12.51
N VAL A 230 15.53 -21.61 13.24
CA VAL A 230 16.99 -21.42 13.26
C VAL A 230 17.71 -22.75 13.04
N ASP A 231 18.99 -22.70 12.68
CA ASP A 231 19.78 -23.91 12.38
C ASP A 231 20.11 -24.72 13.62
N LYS A 232 20.41 -24.04 14.71
CA LYS A 232 20.78 -24.65 15.98
C LYS A 232 19.85 -24.17 17.08
N THR A 233 19.28 -25.12 17.79
CA THR A 233 18.64 -24.93 19.11
C THR A 233 19.39 -25.79 20.09
N SER A 234 19.33 -25.45 21.38
CA SER A 234 19.79 -26.35 22.44
C SER A 234 18.97 -27.64 22.45
N ILE A 235 19.38 -28.62 23.28
CA ILE A 235 18.72 -29.93 23.40
C ILE A 235 17.25 -29.78 23.81
N ASP A 236 16.95 -28.78 24.63
CA ASP A 236 15.61 -28.43 25.12
C ASP A 236 14.82 -27.52 24.19
N ASN A 237 15.32 -27.30 22.96
CA ASN A 237 14.78 -26.42 21.93
C ASN A 237 14.78 -24.91 22.31
N SER A 238 15.54 -24.52 23.32
CA SER A 238 15.70 -23.11 23.70
C SER A 238 16.64 -22.37 22.73
N ILE A 239 16.42 -21.11 22.62
CA ILE A 239 17.22 -20.14 21.83
C ILE A 239 17.50 -18.97 22.74
N VAL A 240 18.78 -18.77 23.11
CA VAL A 240 19.18 -17.61 23.91
C VAL A 240 19.07 -16.34 23.12
N VAL A 241 18.27 -15.42 23.61
CA VAL A 241 17.87 -14.20 22.91
C VAL A 241 18.79 -13.06 23.28
N LYS A 242 19.32 -12.35 22.26
CA LYS A 242 20.12 -11.13 22.41
C LYS A 242 19.22 -9.89 22.43
N GLU A 243 18.24 -9.83 21.55
CA GLU A 243 17.30 -8.70 21.45
C GLU A 243 15.92 -9.18 20.97
N VAL A 244 14.88 -8.54 21.47
CA VAL A 244 13.49 -8.69 21.00
C VAL A 244 12.90 -7.33 20.78
N GLU A 245 12.25 -7.13 19.66
CA GLU A 245 11.49 -5.94 19.35
C GLU A 245 10.08 -6.31 18.93
N ALA A 246 9.08 -5.58 19.45
CA ALA A 246 7.69 -5.71 19.05
C ALA A 246 7.22 -4.39 18.43
N TYR A 247 6.68 -4.45 17.23
CA TYR A 247 6.16 -3.30 16.49
C TYR A 247 4.68 -3.44 16.24
N GLN A 248 3.94 -2.37 16.47
CA GLN A 248 2.60 -2.21 15.90
C GLN A 248 2.70 -1.90 14.42
N ILE A 249 1.89 -2.57 13.62
CA ILE A 249 1.73 -2.28 12.18
C ILE A 249 0.46 -1.46 12.00
N ILE A 250 0.60 -0.28 11.43
CA ILE A 250 -0.50 0.68 11.22
C ILE A 250 -0.67 0.85 9.72
N PHE A 251 -1.68 0.15 9.17
CA PHE A 251 -2.02 0.26 7.75
C PHE A 251 -2.62 1.63 7.45
N ARG A 252 -2.41 2.08 6.23
CA ARG A 252 -3.06 3.28 5.70
C ARG A 252 -4.50 2.92 5.33
N GLU A 253 -5.45 3.73 5.78
CA GLU A 253 -6.86 3.66 5.36
C GLU A 253 -7.04 4.16 3.92
#